data_1d15b7704f84b423f0ac4e110652e9f1
#
_entry.id   1d15b7704f84b423f0ac4e110652e9f1
#
_cell.length_a   1.000
_cell.length_b   1.000
_cell.length_c   1.000
_cell.angle_alpha   90.00
_cell.angle_beta   90.00
_cell.angle_gamma   90.00
#
_symmetry.space_group_name_H-M   'P 1'
#
loop_
_entity.id
_entity.type
_entity.pdbx_description
1 polymer ?
#
loop_
_entity_poly.entity_id
_entity_poly.type
_entity_poly.pdbx_seq_one_letter_code
_entity_poly.pdbx_strand_id
1 'polypeptide(L)'
;GQYRTRIDGLGIHFLHVKSRHPNALPLLLTHGWPGSVVEFLKVIGPLVDPLAHGGAEADAFHIVIPTLPGFGFSDKPQGTGWSVERIAAAWVTLMQRLGYQRYVAQGGDWGSAITCAMGALRPPGLAAIHLNMVSVPPPQEAINDAQSQEALAVAKRHQRYETGYARQQATRPQTLGYALADSPVGQAAWIYEKFQCWTDCGGDPESVLSRDEMLDNIMLYWLPDAAASSARLYWESWRGKPHAVDIPVAVSLFPRELSRPPRHWAQKYFSQIVYWNKVERGGHFAAFEQPALFVRELRDAFRFLRIKA
;
A
#
# COMPACT_ATOMS: atom_id res chain seq x y z
N GLY A 1 -5.99 15.69 -10.90
CA GLY A 1 -7.28 16.10 -10.33
C GLY A 1 -7.79 15.12 -9.29
N GLN A 2 -8.75 15.57 -8.50
CA GLN A 2 -9.48 14.75 -7.53
C GLN A 2 -10.85 14.41 -8.11
N TYR A 3 -11.26 13.16 -7.96
CA TYR A 3 -12.49 12.65 -8.56
C TYR A 3 -13.24 11.76 -7.57
N ARG A 4 -14.50 11.49 -7.88
CA ARG A 4 -15.32 10.55 -7.13
C ARG A 4 -16.17 9.72 -8.09
N THR A 5 -16.29 8.43 -7.82
CA THR A 5 -17.18 7.52 -8.54
C THR A 5 -17.92 6.63 -7.55
N ARG A 6 -19.05 6.04 -7.96
CA ARG A 6 -19.79 5.10 -7.11
C ARG A 6 -19.56 3.67 -7.60
N ILE A 7 -19.01 2.80 -6.73
CA ILE A 7 -18.79 1.38 -7.01
C ILE A 7 -19.50 0.58 -5.94
N ASP A 8 -20.30 -0.40 -6.33
CA ASP A 8 -21.10 -1.22 -5.42
C ASP A 8 -21.93 -0.42 -4.40
N GLY A 9 -22.48 0.70 -4.84
CA GLY A 9 -23.27 1.60 -4.00
C GLY A 9 -22.43 2.54 -3.11
N LEU A 10 -21.11 2.40 -3.07
CA LEU A 10 -20.22 3.21 -2.23
C LEU A 10 -19.50 4.28 -3.07
N GLY A 11 -19.47 5.52 -2.59
CA GLY A 11 -18.68 6.61 -3.20
C GLY A 11 -17.20 6.42 -2.92
N ILE A 12 -16.41 6.26 -3.96
CA ILE A 12 -14.96 6.12 -3.90
C ILE A 12 -14.31 7.41 -4.40
N HIS A 13 -13.52 8.05 -3.54
CA HIS A 13 -12.64 9.15 -3.89
C HIS A 13 -11.34 8.60 -4.48
N PHE A 14 -10.78 9.29 -5.47
CA PHE A 14 -9.47 8.97 -6.03
C PHE A 14 -8.78 10.18 -6.65
N LEU A 15 -7.45 10.18 -6.62
CA LEU A 15 -6.64 11.08 -7.42
C LEU A 15 -6.40 10.42 -8.78
N HIS A 16 -6.49 11.20 -9.86
CA HIS A 16 -6.15 10.75 -11.19
C HIS A 16 -5.31 11.83 -11.90
N VAL A 17 -4.07 11.49 -12.20
CA VAL A 17 -3.12 12.40 -12.83
C VAL A 17 -2.55 11.74 -14.07
N LYS A 18 -2.90 12.29 -15.23
CA LYS A 18 -2.39 11.83 -16.52
C LYS A 18 -1.05 12.48 -16.82
N SER A 19 -0.09 11.67 -17.22
CA SER A 19 1.15 12.16 -17.84
C SER A 19 0.82 12.78 -19.22
N ARG A 20 1.63 13.76 -19.61
CA ARG A 20 1.62 14.31 -20.99
C ARG A 20 2.21 13.35 -22.03
N HIS A 21 2.95 12.33 -21.58
CA HIS A 21 3.59 11.35 -22.43
C HIS A 21 2.56 10.30 -22.89
N PRO A 22 2.34 10.11 -24.21
CA PRO A 22 1.23 9.29 -24.71
C PRO A 22 1.39 7.79 -24.38
N ASN A 23 2.63 7.33 -24.23
CA ASN A 23 2.95 5.93 -23.91
C ASN A 23 3.14 5.67 -22.40
N ALA A 24 2.73 6.61 -21.54
CA ALA A 24 2.81 6.45 -20.10
C ALA A 24 2.03 5.21 -19.64
N LEU A 25 2.66 4.38 -18.80
CA LEU A 25 2.04 3.17 -18.27
C LEU A 25 1.04 3.52 -17.14
N PRO A 26 -0.24 3.13 -17.23
CA PRO A 26 -1.17 3.36 -16.15
C PRO A 26 -0.78 2.58 -14.89
N LEU A 27 -0.71 3.27 -13.76
CA LEU A 27 -0.31 2.75 -12.46
C LEU A 27 -1.36 3.07 -11.41
N LEU A 28 -1.88 2.04 -10.77
CA LEU A 28 -2.74 2.13 -9.60
C LEU A 28 -1.88 2.03 -8.35
N LEU A 29 -1.94 3.02 -7.46
CA LEU A 29 -1.25 3.05 -6.18
C LEU A 29 -2.26 2.90 -5.04
N THR A 30 -2.09 1.92 -4.17
CA THR A 30 -3.01 1.65 -3.05
C THR A 30 -2.28 1.78 -1.72
N HIS A 31 -2.77 2.72 -0.88
CA HIS A 31 -2.28 2.93 0.48
C HIS A 31 -2.82 1.88 1.47
N GLY A 32 -2.41 1.99 2.74
CA GLY A 32 -2.90 1.19 3.83
C GLY A 32 -3.32 1.99 5.06
N TRP A 33 -3.22 1.37 6.23
CA TRP A 33 -3.47 1.98 7.52
C TRP A 33 -2.14 2.09 8.32
N PRO A 34 -1.84 3.21 8.98
CA PRO A 34 -2.62 4.43 9.12
C PRO A 34 -2.32 5.49 8.05
N GLY A 35 -1.96 5.05 6.87
CA GLY A 35 -1.67 5.93 5.75
C GLY A 35 -2.89 6.42 4.99
N SER A 36 -2.64 7.15 3.92
CA SER A 36 -3.67 7.71 3.05
C SER A 36 -3.07 8.04 1.67
N VAL A 37 -3.86 8.68 0.81
CA VAL A 37 -3.37 9.21 -0.47
C VAL A 37 -2.23 10.22 -0.30
N VAL A 38 -2.07 10.83 0.88
CA VAL A 38 -1.00 11.80 1.19
C VAL A 38 0.38 11.16 1.05
N GLU A 39 0.52 9.86 1.36
CA GLU A 39 1.79 9.13 1.20
C GLU A 39 2.40 9.26 -0.20
N PHE A 40 1.54 9.39 -1.22
CA PHE A 40 1.96 9.37 -2.62
C PHE A 40 2.14 10.77 -3.23
N LEU A 41 1.81 11.86 -2.53
CA LEU A 41 1.84 13.20 -3.13
C LEU A 41 3.20 13.59 -3.68
N LYS A 42 4.29 13.23 -2.97
CA LYS A 42 5.67 13.53 -3.38
C LYS A 42 6.14 12.74 -4.61
N VAL A 43 5.51 11.60 -4.91
CA VAL A 43 5.91 10.75 -6.03
C VAL A 43 5.12 11.01 -7.31
N ILE A 44 3.99 11.73 -7.24
CA ILE A 44 3.15 12.02 -8.41
C ILE A 44 3.94 12.76 -9.49
N GLY A 45 4.56 13.89 -9.16
CA GLY A 45 5.34 14.69 -10.11
C GLY A 45 6.42 13.85 -10.84
N PRO A 46 7.34 13.23 -10.08
CA PRO A 46 8.38 12.37 -10.68
C PRO A 46 7.85 11.22 -11.54
N LEU A 47 6.70 10.64 -11.21
CA LEU A 47 6.13 9.53 -11.98
C LEU A 47 5.40 10.00 -13.25
N VAL A 48 4.73 11.16 -13.22
CA VAL A 48 3.95 11.64 -14.38
C VAL A 48 4.76 12.46 -15.37
N ASP A 49 5.82 13.14 -14.90
CA ASP A 49 6.74 13.94 -15.72
C ASP A 49 8.20 13.62 -15.40
N PRO A 50 8.66 12.40 -15.76
CA PRO A 50 10.00 11.96 -15.41
C PRO A 50 11.12 12.85 -16.00
N LEU A 51 10.91 13.49 -17.14
CA LEU A 51 11.90 14.39 -17.77
C LEU A 51 12.24 15.58 -16.87
N ALA A 52 11.24 16.17 -16.19
CA ALA A 52 11.46 17.25 -15.22
C ALA A 52 12.17 16.77 -13.93
N HIS A 53 12.30 15.46 -13.74
CA HIS A 53 12.83 14.84 -12.53
C HIS A 53 13.98 13.84 -12.82
N GLY A 54 14.76 14.08 -13.88
CA GLY A 54 15.99 13.31 -14.18
C GLY A 54 15.75 11.89 -14.69
N GLY A 55 14.55 11.56 -15.15
CA GLY A 55 14.20 10.29 -15.80
C GLY A 55 14.05 10.41 -17.30
N ALA A 56 13.64 9.33 -17.96
CA ALA A 56 13.35 9.27 -19.38
C ALA A 56 11.84 9.30 -19.65
N GLU A 57 11.42 9.70 -20.85
CA GLU A 57 10.00 9.69 -21.26
C GLU A 57 9.36 8.30 -21.08
N ALA A 58 10.13 7.25 -21.40
CA ALA A 58 9.70 5.87 -21.23
C ALA A 58 9.38 5.49 -19.75
N ASP A 59 9.84 6.27 -18.77
CA ASP A 59 9.57 6.04 -17.35
C ASP A 59 8.24 6.63 -16.86
N ALA A 60 7.49 7.31 -17.75
CA ALA A 60 6.26 7.99 -17.38
C ALA A 60 5.13 7.03 -17.00
N PHE A 61 4.32 7.47 -16.02
CA PHE A 61 3.10 6.77 -15.61
C PHE A 61 1.88 7.70 -15.66
N HIS A 62 0.72 7.15 -15.98
CA HIS A 62 -0.57 7.72 -15.59
C HIS A 62 -0.90 7.21 -14.20
N ILE A 63 -1.23 8.08 -13.26
CA ILE A 63 -1.40 7.70 -11.85
C ILE A 63 -2.87 7.69 -11.45
N VAL A 64 -3.30 6.62 -10.79
CA VAL A 64 -4.59 6.50 -10.11
C VAL A 64 -4.33 6.12 -8.65
N ILE A 65 -4.82 6.92 -7.70
CA ILE A 65 -4.64 6.70 -6.26
C ILE A 65 -6.00 6.73 -5.59
N PRO A 66 -6.68 5.60 -5.43
CA PRO A 66 -7.96 5.57 -4.73
C PRO A 66 -7.77 5.66 -3.23
N THR A 67 -8.69 6.35 -2.56
CA THR A 67 -8.87 6.30 -1.11
C THR A 67 -9.65 5.05 -0.76
N LEU A 68 -9.16 4.25 0.18
CA LEU A 68 -9.81 3.02 0.63
C LEU A 68 -11.25 3.28 1.14
N PRO A 69 -12.18 2.32 0.96
CA PRO A 69 -13.50 2.38 1.57
C PRO A 69 -13.44 2.59 3.08
N GLY A 70 -14.14 3.59 3.59
CA GLY A 70 -14.12 3.93 5.01
C GLY A 70 -12.95 4.81 5.46
N PHE A 71 -12.10 5.25 4.53
CA PHE A 71 -10.95 6.13 4.77
C PHE A 71 -11.17 7.49 4.12
N GLY A 72 -10.58 8.53 4.70
CA GLY A 72 -10.50 9.88 4.12
C GLY A 72 -11.79 10.32 3.42
N PHE A 73 -11.69 10.63 2.13
CA PHE A 73 -12.81 11.16 1.35
C PHE A 73 -13.68 10.10 0.66
N SER A 74 -13.42 8.81 0.82
CA SER A 74 -14.34 7.75 0.41
C SER A 74 -15.47 7.57 1.40
N ASP A 75 -16.64 7.08 0.93
CA ASP A 75 -17.76 6.78 1.82
C ASP A 75 -17.41 5.70 2.83
N LYS A 76 -18.04 5.77 3.99
CA LYS A 76 -17.98 4.73 5.02
C LYS A 76 -18.99 3.63 4.68
N PRO A 77 -18.57 2.35 4.54
CA PRO A 77 -19.50 1.25 4.35
C PRO A 77 -20.54 1.19 5.48
N GLN A 78 -21.82 1.08 5.11
CA GLN A 78 -22.92 0.98 6.08
C GLN A 78 -23.18 -0.48 6.51
N GLY A 79 -22.65 -1.45 5.78
CA GLY A 79 -22.74 -2.88 6.06
C GLY A 79 -21.37 -3.55 6.01
N THR A 80 -21.36 -4.85 6.36
CA THR A 80 -20.19 -5.71 6.29
C THR A 80 -19.87 -6.15 4.86
N GLY A 81 -18.69 -6.78 4.66
CA GLY A 81 -18.27 -7.38 3.40
C GLY A 81 -17.36 -6.53 2.53
N TRP A 82 -16.88 -5.39 3.02
CA TRP A 82 -15.83 -4.62 2.33
C TRP A 82 -14.43 -5.14 2.71
N SER A 83 -14.20 -6.42 2.41
CA SER A 83 -12.92 -7.10 2.59
C SER A 83 -11.90 -6.68 1.53
N VAL A 84 -10.66 -7.13 1.70
CA VAL A 84 -9.55 -6.98 0.74
C VAL A 84 -9.98 -7.43 -0.68
N GLU A 85 -10.67 -8.55 -0.81
CA GLU A 85 -11.10 -9.12 -2.09
C GLU A 85 -12.14 -8.22 -2.78
N ARG A 86 -13.09 -7.68 -2.02
CA ARG A 86 -14.09 -6.76 -2.59
C ARG A 86 -13.47 -5.43 -3.00
N ILE A 87 -12.52 -4.91 -2.22
CA ILE A 87 -11.78 -3.70 -2.59
C ILE A 87 -10.97 -3.96 -3.87
N ALA A 88 -10.32 -5.12 -3.99
CA ALA A 88 -9.60 -5.51 -5.20
C ALA A 88 -10.52 -5.51 -6.45
N ALA A 89 -11.71 -6.09 -6.34
CA ALA A 89 -12.71 -6.07 -7.42
C ALA A 89 -13.18 -4.63 -7.76
N ALA A 90 -13.33 -3.79 -6.73
CA ALA A 90 -13.67 -2.37 -6.93
C ALA A 90 -12.57 -1.61 -7.67
N TRP A 91 -11.30 -1.89 -7.39
CA TRP A 91 -10.15 -1.27 -8.11
C TRP A 91 -10.08 -1.73 -9.57
N VAL A 92 -10.37 -2.99 -9.85
CA VAL A 92 -10.52 -3.48 -11.24
C VAL A 92 -11.63 -2.70 -11.96
N THR A 93 -12.79 -2.53 -11.33
CA THR A 93 -13.90 -1.74 -11.87
C THR A 93 -13.50 -0.27 -12.11
N LEU A 94 -12.74 0.33 -11.18
CA LEU A 94 -12.25 1.70 -11.31
C LEU A 94 -11.37 1.84 -12.55
N MET A 95 -10.38 0.96 -12.73
CA MET A 95 -9.46 1.01 -13.86
C MET A 95 -10.18 0.80 -15.21
N GLN A 96 -11.17 -0.10 -15.25
CA GLN A 96 -12.03 -0.30 -16.43
C GLN A 96 -12.84 0.95 -16.78
N ARG A 97 -13.44 1.62 -15.78
CA ARG A 97 -14.20 2.87 -15.98
C ARG A 97 -13.34 4.02 -16.49
N LEU A 98 -12.07 4.04 -16.10
CA LEU A 98 -11.09 5.01 -16.60
C LEU A 98 -10.57 4.67 -18.01
N GLY A 99 -11.00 3.53 -18.58
CA GLY A 99 -10.66 3.12 -19.96
C GLY A 99 -9.29 2.45 -20.08
N TYR A 100 -8.64 2.08 -19.00
CA TYR A 100 -7.32 1.46 -19.03
C TYR A 100 -7.39 -0.03 -19.38
N GLN A 101 -6.99 -0.35 -20.62
CA GLN A 101 -6.96 -1.73 -21.14
C GLN A 101 -5.70 -2.52 -20.72
N ARG A 102 -4.65 -1.80 -20.31
CA ARG A 102 -3.40 -2.35 -19.79
C ARG A 102 -2.89 -1.44 -18.69
N TYR A 103 -2.62 -1.99 -17.51
CA TYR A 103 -2.15 -1.24 -16.35
C TYR A 103 -1.34 -2.11 -15.40
N VAL A 104 -0.66 -1.50 -14.46
CA VAL A 104 0.03 -2.16 -13.35
C VAL A 104 -0.53 -1.63 -12.02
N ALA A 105 -0.35 -2.41 -10.95
CA ALA A 105 -0.78 -2.01 -9.62
C ALA A 105 0.37 -2.11 -8.62
N GLN A 106 0.38 -1.21 -7.66
CA GLN A 106 1.33 -1.17 -6.56
C GLN A 106 0.57 -1.05 -5.23
N GLY A 107 1.08 -1.70 -4.18
CA GLY A 107 0.56 -1.56 -2.83
C GLY A 107 1.59 -1.86 -1.75
N GLY A 108 1.45 -1.14 -0.64
CA GLY A 108 2.06 -1.38 0.66
C GLY A 108 0.98 -1.65 1.70
N ASP A 109 1.30 -2.20 2.85
CA ASP A 109 0.35 -2.47 3.94
C ASP A 109 -0.91 -3.22 3.46
N TRP A 110 -2.14 -2.74 3.78
CA TRP A 110 -3.39 -3.27 3.21
C TRP A 110 -3.44 -3.13 1.70
N GLY A 111 -2.83 -2.09 1.14
CA GLY A 111 -2.67 -1.95 -0.31
C GLY A 111 -1.90 -3.12 -0.92
N SER A 112 -0.94 -3.70 -0.21
CA SER A 112 -0.24 -4.92 -0.65
C SER A 112 -1.19 -6.12 -0.72
N ALA A 113 -1.99 -6.35 0.31
CA ALA A 113 -2.97 -7.43 0.32
C ALA A 113 -4.02 -7.26 -0.80
N ILE A 114 -4.52 -6.03 -1.00
CA ILE A 114 -5.45 -5.70 -2.08
C ILE A 114 -4.82 -5.93 -3.45
N THR A 115 -3.56 -5.51 -3.64
CA THR A 115 -2.83 -5.69 -4.90
C THR A 115 -2.56 -7.18 -5.19
N CYS A 116 -2.24 -7.99 -4.16
CA CYS A 116 -2.16 -9.44 -4.30
C CYS A 116 -3.51 -10.06 -4.67
N ALA A 117 -4.60 -9.62 -4.04
CA ALA A 117 -5.95 -10.08 -4.40
C ALA A 117 -6.31 -9.72 -5.85
N MET A 118 -5.95 -8.51 -6.34
CA MET A 118 -6.09 -8.15 -7.75
C MET A 118 -5.30 -9.09 -8.66
N GLY A 119 -4.04 -9.40 -8.28
CA GLY A 119 -3.22 -10.36 -9.02
C GLY A 119 -3.84 -11.76 -9.10
N ALA A 120 -4.44 -12.23 -8.00
CA ALA A 120 -5.13 -13.51 -7.94
C ALA A 120 -6.43 -13.54 -8.76
N LEU A 121 -7.15 -12.42 -8.84
CA LEU A 121 -8.32 -12.27 -9.71
C LEU A 121 -7.97 -12.33 -11.20
N ARG A 122 -6.71 -12.01 -11.58
CA ARG A 122 -6.22 -12.00 -12.97
C ARG A 122 -7.14 -11.21 -13.93
N PRO A 123 -7.53 -9.99 -13.59
CA PRO A 123 -8.44 -9.24 -14.45
C PRO A 123 -7.77 -8.92 -15.78
N PRO A 124 -8.54 -8.88 -16.88
CA PRO A 124 -8.02 -8.40 -18.14
C PRO A 124 -7.35 -7.02 -17.98
N GLY A 125 -6.15 -6.87 -18.52
CA GLY A 125 -5.40 -5.61 -18.48
C GLY A 125 -4.44 -5.44 -17.31
N LEU A 126 -4.54 -6.17 -16.20
CA LEU A 126 -3.52 -6.12 -15.15
C LEU A 126 -2.27 -6.89 -15.59
N ALA A 127 -1.22 -6.15 -15.99
CA ALA A 127 -0.03 -6.71 -16.60
C ALA A 127 1.01 -7.22 -15.56
N ALA A 128 1.08 -6.58 -14.41
CA ALA A 128 1.99 -6.93 -13.31
C ALA A 128 1.58 -6.19 -12.02
N ILE A 129 2.13 -6.67 -10.90
CA ILE A 129 2.00 -5.99 -9.60
C ILE A 129 3.37 -5.70 -8.99
N HIS A 130 3.43 -4.66 -8.15
CA HIS A 130 4.57 -4.33 -7.32
C HIS A 130 4.17 -4.21 -5.85
N LEU A 131 4.99 -4.76 -4.96
CA LEU A 131 4.76 -4.78 -3.52
C LEU A 131 5.98 -4.24 -2.78
N ASN A 132 5.79 -3.32 -1.85
CA ASN A 132 6.84 -2.93 -0.89
C ASN A 132 6.66 -3.62 0.48
N MET A 133 5.55 -4.29 0.72
CA MET A 133 5.38 -5.21 1.84
C MET A 133 4.92 -6.57 1.34
N VAL A 134 5.60 -7.65 1.72
CA VAL A 134 5.22 -9.02 1.40
C VAL A 134 4.83 -9.74 2.69
N SER A 135 3.56 -10.13 2.82
CA SER A 135 3.05 -10.86 3.97
C SER A 135 2.76 -12.30 3.58
N VAL A 136 3.74 -13.18 3.74
CA VAL A 136 3.62 -14.62 3.52
C VAL A 136 4.08 -15.38 4.77
N PRO A 137 3.42 -16.47 5.15
CA PRO A 137 3.83 -17.27 6.30
C PRO A 137 5.17 -17.98 5.99
N PRO A 138 5.95 -18.29 7.05
CA PRO A 138 7.12 -19.14 6.91
C PRO A 138 6.72 -20.53 6.38
N PRO A 139 7.59 -21.21 5.61
CA PRO A 139 7.36 -22.59 5.22
C PRO A 139 7.30 -23.50 6.46
N GLN A 140 6.59 -24.63 6.31
CA GLN A 140 6.47 -25.63 7.41
C GLN A 140 7.75 -26.45 7.63
N GLU A 141 8.64 -26.45 6.65
CA GLU A 141 9.92 -27.17 6.69
C GLU A 141 10.92 -26.47 7.64
N ALA A 142 11.92 -27.21 8.09
CA ALA A 142 12.97 -26.66 8.93
C ALA A 142 13.68 -25.48 8.25
N ILE A 143 13.72 -24.34 8.93
CA ILE A 143 14.28 -23.10 8.44
C ILE A 143 15.67 -22.94 9.04
N ASN A 144 16.71 -23.24 8.26
CA ASN A 144 18.10 -23.27 8.72
C ASN A 144 18.99 -22.17 8.12
N ASP A 145 18.46 -21.38 7.17
CA ASP A 145 19.22 -20.29 6.54
C ASP A 145 19.13 -18.98 7.34
N ALA A 146 20.19 -18.16 7.27
CA ALA A 146 20.30 -16.92 8.03
C ALA A 146 19.20 -15.89 7.68
N GLN A 147 18.77 -15.80 6.41
CA GLN A 147 17.74 -14.85 5.99
C GLN A 147 16.37 -15.22 6.59
N SER A 148 16.06 -16.51 6.62
CA SER A 148 14.84 -17.02 7.24
C SER A 148 14.83 -16.81 8.76
N GLN A 149 15.98 -17.01 9.43
CA GLN A 149 16.10 -16.75 10.86
C GLN A 149 15.91 -15.26 11.18
N GLU A 150 16.49 -14.37 10.38
CA GLU A 150 16.29 -12.92 10.51
C GLU A 150 14.81 -12.55 10.33
N ALA A 151 14.15 -13.04 9.26
CA ALA A 151 12.75 -12.78 8.98
C ALA A 151 11.84 -13.26 10.13
N LEU A 152 12.12 -14.44 10.69
CA LEU A 152 11.40 -14.95 11.85
C LEU A 152 11.62 -14.11 13.12
N ALA A 153 12.83 -13.61 13.36
CA ALA A 153 13.13 -12.75 14.50
C ALA A 153 12.35 -11.43 14.38
N VAL A 154 12.33 -10.82 13.18
CA VAL A 154 11.54 -9.61 12.89
C VAL A 154 10.04 -9.88 13.13
N ALA A 155 9.50 -10.96 12.55
CA ALA A 155 8.09 -11.32 12.72
C ALA A 155 7.71 -11.57 14.19
N LYS A 156 8.54 -12.28 14.96
CA LYS A 156 8.32 -12.53 16.39
C LYS A 156 8.34 -11.24 17.20
N ARG A 157 9.29 -10.33 16.94
CA ARG A 157 9.35 -9.03 17.59
C ARG A 157 8.09 -8.22 17.29
N HIS A 158 7.72 -8.09 16.01
CA HIS A 158 6.51 -7.40 15.58
C HIS A 158 5.27 -7.97 16.26
N GLN A 159 5.10 -9.30 16.23
CA GLN A 159 3.96 -9.96 16.85
C GLN A 159 3.86 -9.69 18.36
N ARG A 160 5.01 -9.63 19.04
CA ARG A 160 5.05 -9.45 20.49
C ARG A 160 4.77 -8.01 20.94
N TYR A 161 5.30 -7.03 20.21
CA TYR A 161 5.35 -5.64 20.68
C TYR A 161 4.53 -4.67 19.84
N GLU A 162 4.21 -5.00 18.57
CA GLU A 162 3.69 -4.04 17.62
C GLU A 162 2.25 -4.34 17.11
N THR A 163 1.65 -5.50 17.50
CA THR A 163 0.34 -5.91 16.97
C THR A 163 -0.85 -5.54 17.84
N GLY A 164 -0.65 -4.85 18.97
CA GLY A 164 -1.74 -4.48 19.87
C GLY A 164 -2.86 -3.71 19.18
N TYR A 165 -2.51 -2.69 18.41
CA TYR A 165 -3.42 -1.88 17.61
C TYR A 165 -4.25 -2.73 16.64
N ALA A 166 -3.58 -3.63 15.91
CA ALA A 166 -4.21 -4.47 14.88
C ALA A 166 -5.20 -5.46 15.49
N ARG A 167 -4.87 -6.06 16.63
CA ARG A 167 -5.77 -6.95 17.39
C ARG A 167 -7.00 -6.19 17.89
N GLN A 168 -6.81 -4.97 18.41
CA GLN A 168 -7.92 -4.12 18.84
C GLN A 168 -8.83 -3.80 17.65
N GLN A 169 -8.27 -3.38 16.52
CA GLN A 169 -9.02 -3.03 15.31
C GLN A 169 -9.70 -4.27 14.67
N ALA A 170 -9.05 -5.43 14.72
CA ALA A 170 -9.59 -6.69 14.19
C ALA A 170 -10.68 -7.32 15.06
N THR A 171 -10.79 -6.95 16.32
CA THR A 171 -11.75 -7.59 17.27
C THR A 171 -12.87 -6.66 17.71
N ARG A 172 -12.56 -5.41 18.03
CA ARG A 172 -13.52 -4.41 18.54
C ARG A 172 -13.26 -3.02 17.95
N PRO A 173 -13.34 -2.86 16.61
CA PRO A 173 -13.05 -1.58 15.95
C PRO A 173 -13.95 -0.44 16.44
N GLN A 174 -15.22 -0.71 16.68
CA GLN A 174 -16.19 0.31 17.11
C GLN A 174 -15.87 0.86 18.50
N THR A 175 -15.43 0.00 19.42
CA THR A 175 -15.08 0.43 20.79
C THR A 175 -13.94 1.44 20.78
N LEU A 176 -12.89 1.17 20.01
CA LEU A 176 -11.77 2.09 19.82
C LEU A 176 -12.21 3.37 19.09
N GLY A 177 -13.10 3.22 18.10
CA GLY A 177 -13.61 4.32 17.29
C GLY A 177 -14.25 5.43 18.11
N TYR A 178 -14.98 5.13 19.17
CA TYR A 178 -15.56 6.16 20.05
C TYR A 178 -14.49 7.03 20.71
N ALA A 179 -13.43 6.44 21.25
CA ALA A 179 -12.35 7.17 21.89
C ALA A 179 -11.56 8.04 20.90
N LEU A 180 -11.30 7.50 19.70
CA LEU A 180 -10.54 8.21 18.67
C LEU A 180 -11.37 9.31 17.99
N ALA A 181 -12.70 9.17 17.92
CA ALA A 181 -13.61 10.20 17.40
C ALA A 181 -13.81 11.36 18.38
N ASP A 182 -13.67 11.12 19.69
CA ASP A 182 -13.87 12.13 20.73
C ASP A 182 -12.60 12.94 21.02
N SER A 183 -11.42 12.38 20.79
CA SER A 183 -10.14 12.99 21.16
C SER A 183 -9.21 13.19 19.96
N PRO A 184 -8.98 14.45 19.51
CA PRO A 184 -8.01 14.72 18.45
C PRO A 184 -6.58 14.32 18.84
N VAL A 185 -6.20 14.50 20.10
CA VAL A 185 -4.88 14.05 20.58
C VAL A 185 -4.79 12.54 20.68
N GLY A 186 -5.90 11.85 21.01
CA GLY A 186 -5.97 10.41 21.00
C GLY A 186 -5.80 9.85 19.57
N GLN A 187 -6.50 10.42 18.60
CA GLN A 187 -6.36 10.06 17.18
C GLN A 187 -4.94 10.35 16.66
N ALA A 188 -4.38 11.50 17.03
CA ALA A 188 -3.02 11.87 16.64
C ALA A 188 -2.00 10.89 17.25
N ALA A 189 -2.07 10.58 18.53
CA ALA A 189 -1.16 9.65 19.20
C ALA A 189 -1.24 8.23 18.60
N TRP A 190 -2.46 7.75 18.28
CA TRP A 190 -2.69 6.43 17.69
C TRP A 190 -2.01 6.25 16.33
N ILE A 191 -1.92 7.33 15.53
CA ILE A 191 -1.28 7.32 14.22
C ILE A 191 0.21 7.70 14.32
N TYR A 192 0.56 8.75 15.08
CA TYR A 192 1.92 9.26 15.21
C TYR A 192 2.90 8.20 15.73
N GLU A 193 2.47 7.37 16.68
CA GLU A 193 3.26 6.26 17.18
C GLU A 193 3.70 5.32 16.05
N LYS A 194 2.86 5.15 14.98
CA LYS A 194 3.22 4.33 13.82
C LYS A 194 4.25 5.02 12.91
N PHE A 195 4.16 6.34 12.75
CA PHE A 195 5.23 7.06 12.07
C PHE A 195 6.57 6.91 12.80
N GLN A 196 6.57 7.00 14.12
CA GLN A 196 7.78 6.83 14.92
C GLN A 196 8.36 5.40 14.84
N CYS A 197 7.52 4.37 14.90
CA CYS A 197 7.97 2.98 14.98
C CYS A 197 8.26 2.36 13.60
N TRP A 198 7.59 2.81 12.53
CA TRP A 198 7.58 2.13 11.25
C TRP A 198 8.36 2.86 10.15
N THR A 199 8.74 4.11 10.35
CA THR A 199 9.67 4.80 9.44
C THR A 199 11.12 4.50 9.78
N ASP A 200 12.03 4.76 8.86
CA ASP A 200 13.48 4.67 9.06
C ASP A 200 14.03 5.99 9.62
N CYS A 201 13.49 6.41 10.77
CA CYS A 201 13.71 7.72 11.38
C CYS A 201 14.66 7.73 12.59
N GLY A 202 15.16 6.55 13.02
CA GLY A 202 16.01 6.46 14.22
C GLY A 202 15.30 6.88 15.53
N GLY A 203 13.94 6.93 15.54
CA GLY A 203 13.11 7.31 16.68
C GLY A 203 12.55 8.74 16.62
N ASP A 204 13.00 9.56 15.66
CA ASP A 204 12.48 10.91 15.41
C ASP A 204 11.84 10.99 14.02
N PRO A 205 10.50 10.87 13.89
CA PRO A 205 9.85 10.89 12.60
C PRO A 205 9.95 12.24 11.87
N GLU A 206 10.21 13.35 12.57
CA GLU A 206 10.44 14.65 11.93
C GLU A 206 11.76 14.70 11.14
N SER A 207 12.65 13.73 11.33
CA SER A 207 13.87 13.58 10.51
C SER A 207 13.60 13.09 9.08
N VAL A 208 12.44 12.49 8.81
CA VAL A 208 12.07 11.90 7.50
C VAL A 208 10.75 12.42 6.95
N LEU A 209 9.85 12.91 7.81
CA LEU A 209 8.55 13.48 7.46
C LEU A 209 8.42 14.84 8.17
N SER A 210 7.93 15.86 7.48
CA SER A 210 7.61 17.10 8.16
C SER A 210 6.40 16.93 9.09
N ARG A 211 6.29 17.78 10.09
CA ARG A 211 5.14 17.81 11.01
C ARG A 211 3.83 18.00 10.26
N ASP A 212 3.80 18.91 9.28
CA ASP A 212 2.61 19.21 8.49
C ASP A 212 2.19 17.99 7.65
N GLU A 213 3.12 17.25 7.04
CA GLU A 213 2.82 16.02 6.31
C GLU A 213 2.18 14.96 7.21
N MET A 214 2.69 14.78 8.42
CA MET A 214 2.10 13.84 9.39
C MET A 214 0.72 14.31 9.85
N LEU A 215 0.55 15.61 10.10
CA LEU A 215 -0.73 16.19 10.48
C LEU A 215 -1.75 16.09 9.34
N ASP A 216 -1.38 16.36 8.09
CA ASP A 216 -2.26 16.21 6.93
C ASP A 216 -2.81 14.79 6.82
N ASN A 217 -1.95 13.80 7.04
CA ASN A 217 -2.39 12.40 7.06
C ASN A 217 -3.34 12.11 8.24
N ILE A 218 -3.02 12.59 9.45
CA ILE A 218 -3.87 12.43 10.65
C ILE A 218 -5.23 13.10 10.44
N MET A 219 -5.26 14.28 9.81
CA MET A 219 -6.50 15.03 9.55
C MET A 219 -7.43 14.29 8.56
N LEU A 220 -6.91 13.43 7.67
CA LEU A 220 -7.74 12.55 6.84
C LEU A 220 -8.43 11.42 7.61
N TYR A 221 -8.07 11.21 8.86
CA TYR A 221 -8.79 10.34 9.80
C TYR A 221 -9.70 11.14 10.72
N TRP A 222 -9.22 12.27 11.22
CA TRP A 222 -9.95 13.10 12.19
C TRP A 222 -11.15 13.81 11.56
N LEU A 223 -10.94 14.63 10.52
CA LEU A 223 -12.00 15.45 9.93
C LEU A 223 -13.20 14.64 9.37
N PRO A 224 -12.96 13.52 8.65
CA PRO A 224 -14.09 12.71 8.18
C PRO A 224 -14.57 11.70 9.23
N ASP A 225 -14.07 11.72 10.47
CA ASP A 225 -14.39 10.74 11.52
C ASP A 225 -14.18 9.29 11.02
N ALA A 226 -12.98 9.00 10.48
CA ALA A 226 -12.68 7.73 9.84
C ALA A 226 -12.07 6.67 10.79
N ALA A 227 -11.98 6.95 12.10
CA ALA A 227 -11.35 6.05 13.05
C ALA A 227 -11.98 4.64 13.06
N ALA A 228 -13.28 4.55 13.32
CA ALA A 228 -13.99 3.28 13.36
C ALA A 228 -14.10 2.63 11.98
N SER A 229 -14.39 3.42 10.93
CA SER A 229 -14.60 2.89 9.58
C SER A 229 -13.33 2.33 8.96
N SER A 230 -12.18 2.99 9.16
CA SER A 230 -10.89 2.48 8.70
C SER A 230 -10.46 1.22 9.48
N ALA A 231 -10.71 1.19 10.79
CA ALA A 231 -10.41 0.04 11.63
C ALA A 231 -11.22 -1.22 11.23
N ARG A 232 -12.42 -1.05 10.65
CA ARG A 232 -13.24 -2.17 10.18
C ARG A 232 -12.57 -3.00 9.08
N LEU A 233 -11.66 -2.44 8.30
CA LEU A 233 -10.88 -3.22 7.32
C LEU A 233 -10.12 -4.37 7.99
N TYR A 234 -9.58 -4.14 9.19
CA TYR A 234 -8.94 -5.18 10.00
C TYR A 234 -9.96 -6.26 10.43
N TRP A 235 -11.12 -5.86 10.89
CA TRP A 235 -12.18 -6.81 11.29
C TRP A 235 -12.65 -7.67 10.10
N GLU A 236 -12.78 -7.08 8.92
CA GLU A 236 -13.19 -7.78 7.69
C GLU A 236 -12.11 -8.74 7.15
N SER A 237 -10.82 -8.43 7.33
CA SER A 237 -9.76 -9.06 6.52
C SER A 237 -8.61 -9.67 7.33
N TRP A 238 -8.51 -9.46 8.64
CA TRP A 238 -7.37 -9.88 9.46
C TRP A 238 -7.03 -11.38 9.39
N ARG A 239 -8.02 -12.21 9.16
CA ARG A 239 -7.86 -13.67 9.06
C ARG A 239 -7.76 -14.16 7.61
N GLY A 240 -7.58 -13.27 6.68
CA GLY A 240 -7.39 -13.60 5.26
C GLY A 240 -6.17 -14.49 5.04
N LYS A 241 -6.25 -15.36 4.03
CA LYS A 241 -5.10 -16.17 3.60
C LYS A 241 -4.28 -15.41 2.56
N PRO A 242 -2.96 -15.64 2.48
CA PRO A 242 -2.16 -15.10 1.39
C PRO A 242 -2.69 -15.58 0.03
N HIS A 243 -2.75 -14.67 -0.92
CA HIS A 243 -3.19 -14.97 -2.29
C HIS A 243 -2.03 -15.57 -3.10
N ALA A 244 -2.30 -16.63 -3.85
CA ALA A 244 -1.41 -17.08 -4.90
C ALA A 244 -1.55 -16.18 -6.13
N VAL A 245 -0.45 -15.73 -6.71
CA VAL A 245 -0.42 -14.79 -7.84
C VAL A 245 0.40 -15.40 -8.98
N ASP A 246 -0.24 -15.55 -10.15
CA ASP A 246 0.37 -16.16 -11.34
C ASP A 246 0.77 -15.15 -12.42
N ILE A 247 0.57 -13.87 -12.19
CA ILE A 247 1.06 -12.79 -13.06
C ILE A 247 2.42 -12.28 -12.56
N PRO A 248 3.18 -11.52 -13.35
CA PRO A 248 4.45 -10.96 -12.93
C PRO A 248 4.36 -10.15 -11.64
N VAL A 249 5.20 -10.48 -10.66
CA VAL A 249 5.31 -9.81 -9.35
C VAL A 249 6.67 -9.17 -9.20
N ALA A 250 6.70 -7.90 -8.87
CA ALA A 250 7.88 -7.16 -8.48
C ALA A 250 7.84 -6.86 -6.98
N VAL A 251 8.99 -6.88 -6.32
CA VAL A 251 9.10 -6.65 -4.88
C VAL A 251 10.29 -5.74 -4.57
N SER A 252 10.05 -4.71 -3.74
CA SER A 252 11.09 -3.86 -3.15
C SER A 252 11.00 -3.93 -1.63
N LEU A 253 12.01 -4.52 -0.98
CA LEU A 253 12.06 -4.68 0.47
C LEU A 253 12.84 -3.53 1.11
N PHE A 254 12.15 -2.66 1.82
CA PHE A 254 12.74 -1.59 2.60
C PHE A 254 13.24 -2.11 3.96
N PRO A 255 14.38 -1.63 4.48
CA PRO A 255 15.03 -2.24 5.64
C PRO A 255 14.23 -2.15 6.96
N ARG A 256 13.31 -1.17 7.07
CA ARG A 256 12.44 -1.01 8.25
C ARG A 256 11.00 -1.44 8.01
N GLU A 257 10.71 -2.13 6.90
CA GLU A 257 9.38 -2.69 6.65
C GLU A 257 9.04 -3.80 7.68
N LEU A 258 7.77 -3.87 8.07
CA LEU A 258 7.25 -4.78 9.12
C LEU A 258 7.34 -6.25 8.76
N SER A 259 7.25 -6.57 7.46
CA SER A 259 7.34 -7.93 6.93
C SER A 259 8.34 -8.01 5.78
N ARG A 260 9.43 -8.73 6.00
CA ARG A 260 10.56 -8.86 5.06
C ARG A 260 10.94 -10.32 4.86
N PRO A 261 10.05 -11.15 4.29
CA PRO A 261 10.37 -12.56 4.05
C PRO A 261 11.48 -12.69 3.01
N PRO A 262 12.29 -13.76 3.07
CA PRO A 262 13.20 -14.08 1.99
C PRO A 262 12.44 -14.47 0.72
N ARG A 263 13.07 -14.27 -0.45
CA ARG A 263 12.46 -14.52 -1.76
C ARG A 263 11.88 -15.93 -1.90
N HIS A 264 12.55 -16.94 -1.39
CA HIS A 264 12.11 -18.34 -1.52
C HIS A 264 10.80 -18.64 -0.74
N TRP A 265 10.45 -17.85 0.32
CA TRP A 265 9.13 -17.96 0.92
C TRP A 265 8.05 -17.44 0.00
N ALA A 266 8.32 -16.27 -0.62
CA ALA A 266 7.39 -15.64 -1.54
C ALA A 266 7.16 -16.47 -2.82
N GLN A 267 8.16 -17.22 -3.28
CA GLN A 267 8.06 -18.09 -4.45
C GLN A 267 7.01 -19.21 -4.31
N LYS A 268 6.58 -19.55 -3.09
CA LYS A 268 5.48 -20.49 -2.86
C LYS A 268 4.11 -19.88 -3.22
N TYR A 269 4.03 -18.56 -3.27
CA TYR A 269 2.79 -17.80 -3.55
C TYR A 269 2.83 -17.06 -4.88
N PHE A 270 4.02 -16.67 -5.34
CA PHE A 270 4.23 -15.88 -6.56
C PHE A 270 5.01 -16.71 -7.56
N SER A 271 4.33 -17.22 -8.58
CA SER A 271 4.94 -18.09 -9.61
C SER A 271 5.92 -17.34 -10.52
N GLN A 272 5.75 -16.01 -10.67
CA GLN A 272 6.54 -15.17 -11.59
C GLN A 272 7.14 -13.95 -10.88
N ILE A 273 8.17 -14.14 -10.06
CA ILE A 273 8.88 -13.02 -9.44
C ILE A 273 9.91 -12.48 -10.45
N VAL A 274 9.57 -11.35 -11.10
CA VAL A 274 10.37 -10.71 -12.16
C VAL A 274 11.35 -9.67 -11.63
N TYR A 275 11.14 -9.16 -10.42
CA TYR A 275 12.00 -8.19 -9.76
C TYR A 275 11.99 -8.45 -8.25
N TRP A 276 13.17 -8.39 -7.61
CA TRP A 276 13.30 -8.53 -6.18
C TRP A 276 14.51 -7.74 -5.71
N ASN A 277 14.28 -6.62 -5.07
CA ASN A 277 15.35 -5.74 -4.59
C ASN A 277 15.28 -5.52 -3.07
N LYS A 278 16.44 -5.48 -2.43
CA LYS A 278 16.60 -5.00 -1.06
C LYS A 278 17.09 -3.56 -1.14
N VAL A 279 16.22 -2.64 -0.76
CA VAL A 279 16.48 -1.20 -0.81
C VAL A 279 17.41 -0.82 0.35
N GLU A 280 18.26 0.19 0.14
CA GLU A 280 19.32 0.56 1.06
C GLU A 280 18.83 1.29 2.33
N ARG A 281 17.66 1.98 2.27
CA ARG A 281 17.08 2.73 3.39
C ARG A 281 15.58 2.91 3.20
N GLY A 282 14.89 3.29 4.28
CA GLY A 282 13.47 3.52 4.30
C GLY A 282 12.71 2.44 5.07
N GLY A 283 11.47 2.73 5.40
CA GLY A 283 10.58 1.88 6.18
C GLY A 283 9.26 1.60 5.52
N HIS A 284 8.24 1.50 6.37
CA HIS A 284 6.90 1.11 5.98
C HIS A 284 6.22 2.12 5.04
N PHE A 285 6.42 3.43 5.31
CA PHE A 285 5.83 4.50 4.50
C PHE A 285 6.76 4.92 3.35
N ALA A 286 7.24 3.93 2.58
CA ALA A 286 8.31 4.07 1.61
C ALA A 286 8.15 5.25 0.63
N ALA A 287 6.94 5.43 0.05
CA ALA A 287 6.64 6.54 -0.86
C ALA A 287 6.70 7.91 -0.16
N PHE A 288 6.37 7.94 1.12
CA PHE A 288 6.27 9.16 1.92
C PHE A 288 7.64 9.60 2.43
N GLU A 289 8.41 8.67 3.02
CA GLU A 289 9.70 8.95 3.66
C GLU A 289 10.90 8.90 2.70
N GLN A 290 10.82 8.10 1.61
CA GLN A 290 11.89 7.92 0.61
C GLN A 290 11.35 8.01 -0.83
N PRO A 291 10.72 9.15 -1.23
CA PRO A 291 10.02 9.27 -2.52
C PRO A 291 10.93 9.02 -3.72
N ALA A 292 12.19 9.45 -3.69
CA ALA A 292 13.13 9.25 -4.79
C ALA A 292 13.47 7.76 -4.98
N LEU A 293 13.69 7.02 -3.88
CA LEU A 293 13.94 5.58 -3.92
C LEU A 293 12.70 4.83 -4.41
N PHE A 294 11.54 5.16 -3.88
CA PHE A 294 10.28 4.54 -4.29
C PHE A 294 10.00 4.71 -5.80
N VAL A 295 10.23 5.92 -6.34
CA VAL A 295 10.09 6.20 -7.78
C VAL A 295 11.06 5.37 -8.60
N ARG A 296 12.35 5.28 -8.18
CA ARG A 296 13.37 4.44 -8.84
C ARG A 296 12.92 2.98 -8.86
N GLU A 297 12.49 2.45 -7.71
CA GLU A 297 12.04 1.07 -7.60
C GLU A 297 10.86 0.76 -8.54
N LEU A 298 9.88 1.66 -8.65
CA LEU A 298 8.75 1.48 -9.59
C LEU A 298 9.18 1.50 -11.06
N ARG A 299 10.10 2.40 -11.43
CA ARG A 299 10.64 2.47 -12.79
C ARG A 299 11.38 1.18 -13.14
N ASP A 300 12.24 0.70 -12.24
CA ASP A 300 13.03 -0.52 -12.44
C ASP A 300 12.15 -1.78 -12.45
N ALA A 301 11.21 -1.86 -11.51
CA ALA A 301 10.27 -2.97 -11.37
C ALA A 301 9.41 -3.20 -12.62
N PHE A 302 9.01 -2.14 -13.30
CA PHE A 302 8.14 -2.23 -14.47
C PHE A 302 8.86 -2.00 -15.80
N ARG A 303 10.20 -1.90 -15.80
CA ARG A 303 11.00 -1.68 -17.01
C ARG A 303 10.77 -2.75 -18.07
N PHE A 304 10.62 -4.02 -17.67
CA PHE A 304 10.40 -5.14 -18.58
C PHE A 304 9.12 -5.02 -19.43
N LEU A 305 8.12 -4.26 -18.96
CA LEU A 305 6.88 -4.00 -19.70
C LEU A 305 7.01 -2.91 -20.77
N ARG A 306 8.12 -2.17 -20.76
CA ARG A 306 8.39 -1.01 -21.63
C ARG A 306 9.39 -1.32 -22.73
N ILE A 307 10.15 -2.40 -22.59
CA ILE A 307 11.05 -2.89 -23.63
C ILE A 307 10.16 -3.45 -24.74
N LYS A 308 10.17 -2.81 -25.92
CA LYS A 308 9.57 -3.41 -27.13
C LYS A 308 10.36 -4.68 -27.44
N ALA A 309 9.68 -5.83 -27.47
CA ALA A 309 10.24 -7.07 -27.98
C ALA A 309 10.60 -6.94 -29.44
#